data_14189f51d4d9eed9cde2b218728804c5
#
_entry.id   14189f51d4d9eed9cde2b218728804c5
#
_cell.length_a   1.000
_cell.length_b   1.000
_cell.length_c   1.000
_cell.angle_alpha   90.00
_cell.angle_beta   90.00
_cell.angle_gamma   90.00
#
_symmetry.space_group_name_H-M   'P 1'
#
loop_
_entity.id
_entity.type
_entity.pdbx_description
1 polymer ?
#
loop_
_entity_poly.entity_id
_entity_poly.type
_entity_poly.pdbx_seq_one_letter_code
_entity_poly.pdbx_strand_id
1 'polypeptide(L)'
;GYSIYYDIQMAWMDFKLEDIKDKVTDEIYTMYESQLATLEVKGEQNIMKDIQLKQSCLKDVTSQNGTITIKTNYVIEMYDYIADVNTRKLIRGEDKKKIRILYEMSFRKTLNENEKITHCPNCGAKVEMNSTGTCEYCGSKLVSENTKWVLTEKKVIEQDYI
;
A
#
# COMPACT_ATOMS: atom_id res chain seq x y z
N GLY A 1 4.72 -0.22 5.54
CA GLY A 1 4.51 -1.25 4.49
C GLY A 1 3.17 -1.96 4.63
N TYR A 2 2.90 -2.58 5.78
CA TYR A 2 1.63 -3.31 5.98
C TYR A 2 0.39 -2.42 5.84
N SER A 3 0.42 -1.19 6.33
CA SER A 3 -0.70 -0.25 6.15
C SER A 3 -1.01 -0.01 4.67
N ILE A 4 0.01 0.17 3.84
CA ILE A 4 -0.15 0.32 2.39
C ILE A 4 -0.79 -0.94 1.77
N TYR A 5 -0.30 -2.12 2.17
CA TYR A 5 -0.90 -3.38 1.74
C TYR A 5 -2.39 -3.44 2.08
N TYR A 6 -2.75 -3.14 3.34
CA TYR A 6 -4.13 -3.16 3.80
C TYR A 6 -5.03 -2.20 3.01
N ASP A 7 -4.57 -0.96 2.81
CA ASP A 7 -5.30 0.04 2.03
C ASP A 7 -5.54 -0.43 0.58
N ILE A 8 -4.54 -1.08 -0.02
CA ILE A 8 -4.66 -1.67 -1.36
C ILE A 8 -5.75 -2.76 -1.39
N GLN A 9 -5.81 -3.65 -0.37
CA GLN A 9 -6.82 -4.69 -0.34
C GLN A 9 -8.23 -4.11 -0.18
N MET A 10 -8.40 -3.07 0.65
CA MET A 10 -9.68 -2.39 0.80
C MET A 10 -10.12 -1.69 -0.49
N ALA A 11 -9.23 -0.90 -1.11
CA ALA A 11 -9.50 -0.23 -2.37
C ALA A 11 -9.84 -1.24 -3.50
N TRP A 12 -9.16 -2.37 -3.52
CA TRP A 12 -9.42 -3.46 -4.46
C TRP A 12 -10.82 -4.07 -4.28
N MET A 13 -11.21 -4.41 -3.04
CA MET A 13 -12.55 -4.97 -2.76
C MET A 13 -13.67 -4.00 -3.11
N ASP A 14 -13.47 -2.72 -2.86
CA ASP A 14 -14.48 -1.68 -3.04
C ASP A 14 -14.51 -1.09 -4.44
N PHE A 15 -13.65 -1.58 -5.36
CA PHE A 15 -13.47 -1.02 -6.71
C PHE A 15 -13.10 0.48 -6.69
N LYS A 16 -12.28 0.90 -5.71
CA LYS A 16 -11.86 2.30 -5.50
C LYS A 16 -10.36 2.46 -5.62
N LEU A 17 -9.78 2.07 -6.76
CA LEU A 17 -8.33 2.14 -6.97
C LEU A 17 -7.77 3.57 -6.90
N GLU A 18 -8.58 4.59 -7.16
CA GLU A 18 -8.19 5.98 -7.01
C GLU A 18 -7.66 6.31 -5.60
N ASP A 19 -8.12 5.62 -4.57
CA ASP A 19 -7.71 5.82 -3.18
C ASP A 19 -6.26 5.38 -2.89
N ILE A 20 -5.66 4.62 -3.81
CA ILE A 20 -4.28 4.11 -3.65
C ILE A 20 -3.33 4.56 -4.76
N LYS A 21 -3.75 5.47 -5.62
CA LYS A 21 -2.95 5.93 -6.76
C LYS A 21 -1.58 6.48 -6.34
N ASP A 22 -1.50 7.11 -5.18
CA ASP A 22 -0.25 7.65 -4.60
C ASP A 22 0.54 6.63 -3.77
N LYS A 23 0.04 5.39 -3.62
CA LYS A 23 0.64 4.32 -2.79
C LYS A 23 1.28 3.19 -3.59
N VAL A 24 1.12 3.20 -4.90
CA VAL A 24 1.65 2.19 -5.84
C VAL A 24 2.32 2.85 -7.02
N THR A 25 3.18 2.12 -7.74
CA THR A 25 3.73 2.63 -9.00
C THR A 25 2.67 2.65 -10.10
N ASP A 26 2.89 3.43 -11.16
CA ASP A 26 1.98 3.52 -12.30
C ASP A 26 1.77 2.15 -12.97
N GLU A 27 2.81 1.32 -13.05
CA GLU A 27 2.74 -0.03 -13.61
C GLU A 27 1.81 -0.93 -12.79
N ILE A 28 1.93 -0.90 -11.45
CA ILE A 28 1.05 -1.66 -10.56
C ILE A 28 -0.37 -1.13 -10.64
N TYR A 29 -0.54 0.19 -10.67
CA TYR A 29 -1.86 0.81 -10.80
C TYR A 29 -2.57 0.37 -12.07
N THR A 30 -1.91 0.48 -13.22
CA THR A 30 -2.47 0.08 -14.52
C THR A 30 -2.80 -1.43 -14.57
N MET A 31 -1.93 -2.27 -13.99
CA MET A 31 -2.20 -3.70 -13.88
C MET A 31 -3.47 -3.96 -13.05
N TYR A 32 -3.62 -3.29 -11.92
CA TYR A 32 -4.79 -3.44 -11.04
C TYR A 32 -6.07 -2.93 -11.70
N GLU A 33 -6.03 -1.80 -12.42
CA GLU A 33 -7.18 -1.31 -13.20
C GLU A 33 -7.66 -2.37 -14.20
N SER A 34 -6.75 -2.96 -14.96
CA SER A 34 -7.08 -4.01 -15.94
C SER A 34 -7.71 -5.25 -15.29
N GLN A 35 -7.16 -5.68 -14.16
CA GLN A 35 -7.66 -6.85 -13.44
C GLN A 35 -9.04 -6.59 -12.83
N LEU A 36 -9.25 -5.41 -12.21
CA LEU A 36 -10.55 -5.04 -11.65
C LEU A 36 -11.62 -4.87 -12.73
N ALA A 37 -11.31 -4.25 -13.86
CA ALA A 37 -12.22 -4.14 -15.00
C ALA A 37 -12.69 -5.53 -15.46
N THR A 38 -11.81 -6.53 -15.43
CA THR A 38 -12.17 -7.91 -15.76
C THR A 38 -13.16 -8.50 -14.76
N LEU A 39 -13.01 -8.23 -13.46
CA LEU A 39 -13.96 -8.67 -12.44
C LEU A 39 -15.31 -7.97 -12.60
N GLU A 40 -15.32 -6.66 -12.83
CA GLU A 40 -16.55 -5.88 -13.04
C GLU A 40 -17.36 -6.39 -14.22
N VAL A 41 -16.72 -6.62 -15.37
CA VAL A 41 -17.38 -7.16 -16.58
C VAL A 41 -18.02 -8.52 -16.32
N LYS A 42 -17.42 -9.35 -15.45
CA LYS A 42 -17.95 -10.65 -15.06
C LYS A 42 -19.01 -10.60 -13.95
N GLY A 43 -19.23 -9.43 -13.34
CA GLY A 43 -20.09 -9.30 -12.16
C GLY A 43 -19.51 -10.02 -10.93
N GLU A 44 -18.19 -10.09 -10.85
CA GLU A 44 -17.41 -10.77 -9.80
C GLU A 44 -16.75 -9.76 -8.86
N GLN A 45 -16.66 -10.09 -7.59
CA GLN A 45 -15.96 -9.30 -6.59
C GLN A 45 -15.03 -10.18 -5.78
N ASN A 46 -13.81 -9.73 -5.57
CA ASN A 46 -12.91 -10.37 -4.62
C ASN A 46 -13.32 -9.95 -3.20
N ILE A 47 -13.54 -10.92 -2.35
CA ILE A 47 -13.91 -10.72 -0.94
C ILE A 47 -12.75 -11.17 -0.07
N MET A 48 -12.21 -10.24 0.69
CA MET A 48 -11.18 -10.51 1.69
C MET A 48 -11.71 -10.14 3.08
N LYS A 49 -11.60 -11.06 4.05
CA LYS A 49 -12.10 -10.87 5.40
C LYS A 49 -11.07 -11.30 6.43
N ASP A 50 -11.11 -10.65 7.58
CA ASP A 50 -10.25 -10.95 8.72
C ASP A 50 -8.77 -11.03 8.32
N ILE A 51 -8.31 -9.97 7.63
CA ILE A 51 -6.93 -9.84 7.17
C ILE A 51 -6.02 -9.60 8.37
N GLN A 52 -5.12 -10.54 8.65
CA GLN A 52 -4.23 -10.53 9.80
C GLN A 52 -2.77 -10.63 9.38
N LEU A 53 -1.96 -9.69 9.78
CA LEU A 53 -0.50 -9.81 9.71
C LEU A 53 -0.02 -10.73 10.83
N LYS A 54 0.53 -11.87 10.47
CA LYS A 54 1.07 -12.86 11.44
C LYS A 54 2.55 -12.67 11.70
N GLN A 55 3.30 -12.31 10.66
CA GLN A 55 4.74 -12.10 10.74
C GLN A 55 5.19 -11.07 9.72
N SER A 56 6.20 -10.29 10.09
CA SER A 56 6.94 -9.42 9.18
C SER A 56 8.43 -9.58 9.38
N CYS A 57 9.18 -9.54 8.28
CA CYS A 57 10.62 -9.63 8.29
C CYS A 57 11.21 -8.67 7.26
N LEU A 58 12.07 -7.77 7.72
CA LEU A 58 12.86 -6.93 6.82
C LEU A 58 13.96 -7.78 6.17
N LYS A 59 13.97 -7.84 4.85
CA LYS A 59 14.92 -8.64 4.07
C LYS A 59 16.12 -7.83 3.61
N ASP A 60 15.87 -6.60 3.14
CA ASP A 60 16.90 -5.76 2.59
C ASP A 60 16.52 -4.27 2.70
N VAL A 61 17.54 -3.43 2.78
CA VAL A 61 17.41 -1.97 2.74
C VAL A 61 18.53 -1.43 1.85
N THR A 62 18.17 -0.72 0.81
CA THR A 62 19.12 -0.02 -0.06
C THR A 62 18.84 1.47 -0.06
N SER A 63 19.91 2.27 -0.14
CA SER A 63 19.81 3.72 -0.28
C SER A 63 20.73 4.17 -1.40
N GLN A 64 20.16 4.76 -2.45
CA GLN A 64 20.90 5.22 -3.61
C GLN A 64 20.25 6.46 -4.22
N ASN A 65 21.04 7.49 -4.53
CA ASN A 65 20.58 8.69 -5.23
C ASN A 65 19.34 9.35 -4.59
N GLY A 66 19.31 9.47 -3.26
CA GLY A 66 18.17 10.06 -2.54
C GLY A 66 16.92 9.17 -2.51
N THR A 67 17.04 7.92 -2.88
CA THR A 67 15.95 6.95 -2.83
C THR A 67 16.28 5.83 -1.87
N ILE A 68 15.36 5.53 -0.96
CA ILE A 68 15.41 4.38 -0.06
C ILE A 68 14.44 3.32 -0.59
N THR A 69 14.93 2.10 -0.75
CA THR A 69 14.11 0.93 -1.07
C THR A 69 14.23 -0.09 0.05
N ILE A 70 13.10 -0.59 0.51
CA ILE A 70 13.03 -1.68 1.48
C ILE A 70 12.36 -2.89 0.84
N LYS A 71 12.88 -4.07 1.15
CA LYS A 71 12.28 -5.35 0.80
C LYS A 71 11.87 -6.08 2.08
N THR A 72 10.63 -6.52 2.14
CA THR A 72 10.05 -7.15 3.33
C THR A 72 9.30 -8.42 2.96
N ASN A 73 9.28 -9.37 3.89
CA ASN A 73 8.37 -10.51 3.84
C ASN A 73 7.24 -10.31 4.84
N TYR A 74 6.02 -10.60 4.41
CA TYR A 74 4.82 -10.61 5.25
C TYR A 74 4.14 -11.96 5.17
N VAL A 75 3.84 -12.56 6.33
CA VAL A 75 2.91 -13.68 6.44
C VAL A 75 1.55 -13.12 6.83
N ILE A 76 0.58 -13.31 5.95
CA ILE A 76 -0.78 -12.78 6.10
C ILE A 76 -1.77 -13.94 6.04
N GLU A 77 -2.73 -13.93 6.95
CA GLU A 77 -3.87 -14.85 6.97
C GLU A 77 -5.15 -14.09 6.75
N MET A 78 -6.02 -14.62 5.90
CA MET A 78 -7.33 -14.02 5.60
C MET A 78 -8.25 -15.04 4.95
N TYR A 79 -9.55 -14.75 4.92
CA TYR A 79 -10.44 -15.36 3.93
C TYR A 79 -10.26 -14.59 2.62
N ASP A 80 -10.06 -15.30 1.52
CA ASP A 80 -9.87 -14.72 0.20
C ASP A 80 -10.58 -15.56 -0.86
N TYR A 81 -11.63 -15.01 -1.44
CA TYR A 81 -12.46 -15.70 -2.41
C TYR A 81 -13.17 -14.74 -3.37
N ILE A 82 -13.64 -15.25 -4.48
CA ILE A 82 -14.43 -14.50 -5.46
C ILE A 82 -15.90 -14.86 -5.29
N ALA A 83 -16.75 -13.85 -5.19
CA ALA A 83 -18.21 -14.00 -5.12
C ALA A 83 -18.90 -13.19 -6.21
N ASP A 84 -20.11 -13.58 -6.56
CA ASP A 84 -21.00 -12.80 -7.41
C ASP A 84 -21.42 -11.52 -6.68
N VAL A 85 -21.35 -10.38 -7.37
CA VAL A 85 -21.61 -9.04 -6.80
C VAL A 85 -23.04 -8.93 -6.27
N ASN A 86 -24.02 -9.51 -6.98
CA ASN A 86 -25.44 -9.36 -6.67
C ASN A 86 -25.95 -10.42 -5.70
N THR A 87 -25.61 -11.69 -5.95
CA THR A 87 -26.14 -12.82 -5.18
C THR A 87 -25.27 -13.18 -3.98
N ARG A 88 -24.02 -12.69 -3.95
CA ARG A 88 -22.98 -12.99 -2.93
C ARG A 88 -22.59 -14.48 -2.88
N LYS A 89 -22.99 -15.26 -3.87
CA LYS A 89 -22.60 -16.67 -3.95
C LYS A 89 -21.14 -16.82 -4.30
N LEU A 90 -20.50 -17.79 -3.66
CA LEU A 90 -19.12 -18.18 -3.96
C LEU A 90 -19.00 -18.61 -5.42
N ILE A 91 -18.03 -18.06 -6.15
CA ILE A 91 -17.68 -18.43 -7.53
C ILE A 91 -16.37 -19.21 -7.56
N ARG A 92 -15.33 -18.69 -6.89
CA ARG A 92 -14.00 -19.31 -6.83
C ARG A 92 -13.35 -19.09 -5.47
N GLY A 93 -12.45 -19.99 -5.09
CA GLY A 93 -11.75 -19.94 -3.82
C GLY A 93 -12.47 -20.72 -2.72
N GLU A 94 -12.16 -20.40 -1.46
CA GLU A 94 -12.69 -21.09 -0.28
C GLU A 94 -13.14 -20.04 0.76
N ASP A 95 -14.43 -20.03 1.10
CA ASP A 95 -15.02 -19.05 2.02
C ASP A 95 -15.10 -19.53 3.48
N LYS A 96 -14.76 -20.81 3.74
CA LYS A 96 -14.79 -21.43 5.07
C LYS A 96 -13.42 -21.64 5.70
N LYS A 97 -12.37 -21.52 4.91
CA LYS A 97 -10.98 -21.65 5.37
C LYS A 97 -10.22 -20.37 5.07
N LYS A 98 -9.30 -20.04 5.96
CA LYS A 98 -8.35 -18.98 5.67
C LYS A 98 -7.26 -19.46 4.73
N ILE A 99 -6.76 -18.55 3.94
CA ILE A 99 -5.50 -18.72 3.23
C ILE A 99 -4.40 -18.03 4.02
N ARG A 100 -3.27 -18.70 4.15
CA ARG A 100 -2.01 -18.12 4.64
C ARG A 100 -1.12 -17.85 3.43
N ILE A 101 -0.67 -16.62 3.29
CA ILE A 101 0.15 -16.19 2.17
C ILE A 101 1.44 -15.58 2.69
N LEU A 102 2.57 -16.07 2.17
CA LEU A 102 3.87 -15.42 2.32
C LEU A 102 4.09 -14.51 1.11
N TYR A 103 4.09 -13.21 1.35
CA TYR A 103 4.44 -12.20 0.36
C TYR A 103 5.88 -11.72 0.53
N GLU A 104 6.56 -11.48 -0.59
CA GLU A 104 7.70 -10.58 -0.67
C GLU A 104 7.22 -9.27 -1.31
N MET A 105 7.47 -8.15 -0.62
CA MET A 105 7.05 -6.82 -1.08
C MET A 105 8.21 -5.84 -1.01
N SER A 106 8.31 -4.99 -2.03
CA SER A 106 9.28 -3.89 -2.08
C SER A 106 8.56 -2.55 -2.04
N PHE A 107 9.10 -1.63 -1.24
CA PHE A 107 8.59 -0.27 -1.10
C PHE A 107 9.72 0.71 -1.35
N ARG A 108 9.41 1.82 -1.99
CA ARG A 108 10.35 2.91 -2.28
C ARG A 108 9.85 4.22 -1.69
N LYS A 109 10.81 4.99 -1.17
CA LYS A 109 10.61 6.37 -0.73
C LYS A 109 11.71 7.22 -1.32
N THR A 110 11.34 8.29 -2.04
CA THR A 110 12.30 9.27 -2.54
C THR A 110 12.45 10.37 -1.50
N LEU A 111 13.69 10.65 -1.12
CA LEU A 111 14.05 11.76 -0.24
C LEU A 111 14.35 12.97 -1.12
N ASN A 112 13.44 13.93 -1.18
CA ASN A 112 13.68 15.17 -1.90
C ASN A 112 14.54 16.11 -1.01
N GLU A 113 15.85 16.12 -1.23
CA GLU A 113 16.76 17.06 -0.58
C GLU A 113 16.53 18.53 -1.02
N ASN A 114 15.75 18.78 -2.07
CA ASN A 114 15.60 20.07 -2.71
C ASN A 114 14.19 20.69 -2.64
N GLU A 115 13.21 20.09 -2.01
CA GLU A 115 11.96 20.79 -1.72
C GLU A 115 12.15 21.67 -0.49
N LYS A 116 12.59 22.91 -0.73
CA LYS A 116 12.55 23.95 0.29
C LYS A 116 11.10 24.19 0.67
N ILE A 117 10.70 23.70 1.84
CA ILE A 117 9.44 24.09 2.45
C ILE A 117 9.54 25.59 2.73
N THR A 118 8.82 26.38 1.97
CA THR A 118 8.79 27.84 2.10
C THR A 118 7.69 28.32 3.03
N HIS A 119 6.68 27.46 3.27
CA HIS A 119 5.55 27.75 4.15
C HIS A 119 5.22 26.52 5.01
N CYS A 120 4.93 26.74 6.27
CA CYS A 120 4.51 25.68 7.18
C CYS A 120 3.16 25.08 6.73
N PRO A 121 3.03 23.76 6.52
CA PRO A 121 1.78 23.14 6.10
C PRO A 121 0.66 23.21 7.15
N ASN A 122 1.03 23.46 8.43
CA ASN A 122 0.06 23.53 9.51
C ASN A 122 -0.46 24.96 9.77
N CYS A 123 0.45 25.97 9.89
CA CYS A 123 0.05 27.33 10.23
C CYS A 123 0.17 28.34 9.08
N GLY A 124 0.69 27.92 7.91
CA GLY A 124 0.87 28.79 6.75
C GLY A 124 1.99 29.83 6.86
N ALA A 125 2.69 29.91 7.99
CA ALA A 125 3.79 30.87 8.16
C ALA A 125 4.93 30.57 7.19
N LYS A 126 5.56 31.63 6.68
CA LYS A 126 6.79 31.49 5.89
C LYS A 126 7.90 30.97 6.79
N VAL A 127 8.52 29.89 6.41
CA VAL A 127 9.55 29.20 7.18
C VAL A 127 10.79 28.91 6.35
N GLU A 128 11.94 28.86 7.01
CA GLU A 128 13.17 28.29 6.47
C GLU A 128 13.45 26.96 7.20
N MET A 129 13.95 25.96 6.48
CA MET A 129 14.28 24.68 7.09
C MET A 129 15.42 24.90 8.10
N ASN A 130 15.13 24.69 9.35
CA ASN A 130 16.12 24.71 10.42
C ASN A 130 16.68 23.31 10.72
N SER A 131 17.72 23.24 11.54
CA SER A 131 18.36 21.95 11.90
C SER A 131 17.46 21.01 12.70
N THR A 132 16.36 21.51 13.28
CA THR A 132 15.38 20.70 14.03
C THR A 132 14.26 20.15 13.16
N GLY A 133 14.10 20.67 11.93
CA GLY A 133 13.01 20.29 11.02
C GLY A 133 11.62 20.62 11.55
N THR A 134 11.51 21.63 12.43
CA THR A 134 10.25 22.07 13.04
C THR A 134 9.95 23.54 12.72
N CYS A 135 8.67 23.87 12.63
CA CYS A 135 8.21 25.25 12.45
C CYS A 135 8.48 26.07 13.72
N GLU A 136 9.16 27.18 13.57
CA GLU A 136 9.46 28.09 14.69
C GLU A 136 8.20 28.76 15.29
N TYR A 137 7.13 28.86 14.52
CA TYR A 137 5.89 29.54 14.93
C TYR A 137 4.88 28.61 15.62
N CYS A 138 4.73 27.37 15.15
CA CYS A 138 3.72 26.45 15.70
C CYS A 138 4.29 25.13 16.21
N GLY A 139 5.61 24.89 16.10
CA GLY A 139 6.26 23.66 16.55
C GLY A 139 5.97 22.40 15.74
N SER A 140 5.16 22.48 14.68
CA SER A 140 4.87 21.35 13.83
C SER A 140 6.10 20.91 13.03
N LYS A 141 6.23 19.61 12.78
CA LYS A 141 7.29 19.08 11.91
C LYS A 141 7.12 19.62 10.48
N LEU A 142 8.20 20.17 9.94
CA LEU A 142 8.29 20.57 8.54
C LEU A 142 8.70 19.33 7.72
N VAL A 143 7.73 18.55 7.28
CA VAL A 143 7.93 17.41 6.37
C VAL A 143 7.31 17.75 5.04
N SER A 144 8.05 17.57 3.95
CA SER A 144 7.45 17.68 2.62
C SER A 144 6.48 16.52 2.43
N GLU A 145 5.29 16.79 1.89
CA GLU A 145 4.28 15.76 1.61
C GLU A 145 4.72 14.74 0.53
N ASN A 146 5.79 15.03 -0.20
CA ASN A 146 6.32 14.20 -1.28
C ASN A 146 7.22 13.04 -0.84
N THR A 147 7.32 12.74 0.45
CA THR A 147 8.12 11.63 0.97
C THR A 147 7.28 10.41 1.33
N LYS A 148 6.31 10.05 0.50
CA LYS A 148 5.46 8.88 0.74
C LYS A 148 6.15 7.58 0.29
N TRP A 149 5.91 6.52 1.04
CA TRP A 149 6.27 5.17 0.62
C TRP A 149 5.33 4.67 -0.46
N VAL A 150 5.90 4.08 -1.52
CA VAL A 150 5.18 3.54 -2.67
C VAL A 150 5.53 2.07 -2.83
N LEU A 151 4.51 1.22 -2.98
CA LEU A 151 4.70 -0.19 -3.34
C LEU A 151 5.22 -0.28 -4.77
N THR A 152 6.38 -0.92 -4.95
CA THR A 152 7.02 -1.11 -6.25
C THR A 152 6.96 -2.55 -6.75
N GLU A 153 6.78 -3.51 -5.85
CA GLU A 153 6.69 -4.93 -6.18
C GLU A 153 5.93 -5.70 -5.12
N LYS A 154 5.10 -6.65 -5.55
CA LYS A 154 4.42 -7.62 -4.68
C LYS A 154 4.45 -8.98 -5.34
N LYS A 155 5.05 -9.96 -4.67
CA LYS A 155 5.12 -11.36 -5.10
C LYS A 155 4.53 -12.28 -4.05
N VAL A 156 3.75 -13.26 -4.49
CA VAL A 156 3.39 -14.42 -3.68
C VAL A 156 4.55 -15.41 -3.75
N ILE A 157 5.12 -15.74 -2.60
CA ILE A 157 6.20 -16.73 -2.48
C ILE A 157 5.62 -18.11 -2.19
N GLU A 158 4.64 -18.17 -1.28
CA GLU A 158 3.99 -19.40 -0.86
C GLU A 158 2.56 -19.08 -0.42
N GLN A 159 1.64 -20.01 -0.63
CA GLN A 159 0.27 -19.88 -0.14
C GLN A 159 -0.36 -21.25 0.11
N ASP A 160 -1.09 -21.37 1.23
CA ASP A 160 -1.79 -22.58 1.64
C ASP A 160 -3.09 -22.26 2.37
N TYR A 161 -4.11 -23.11 2.20
CA TYR A 161 -5.31 -23.05 3.03
C TYR A 161 -5.04 -23.69 4.41
N ILE A 162 -5.59 -23.05 5.44
CA ILE A 162 -5.41 -23.45 6.84
C ILE A 162 -6.75 -23.62 7.57
#